data_ff8a71ba904e139d4a60152d12127336
#
_entry.id   ff8a71ba904e139d4a60152d12127336
#
_cell.length_a   1.000
_cell.length_b   1.000
_cell.length_c   1.000
_cell.angle_alpha   90.00
_cell.angle_beta   90.00
_cell.angle_gamma   90.00
#
_symmetry.space_group_name_H-M   'P 1'
#
loop_
_entity.id
_entity.type
_entity.pdbx_description
1 polymer ?
#
loop_
_entity_poly.entity_id
_entity_poly.type
_entity_poly.pdbx_seq_one_letter_code
_entity_poly.pdbx_strand_id
1 'polypeptide(L)'
;MKIVHLSDCYLPRLGGIEMQVRDLARRQLAAGHEVHVITTTPAAPRGRVPIDPDGLDGVTVHRLSTDLPYELPVNLRAPAGVRQVLDQARAAGQPFEAAHIHAGVVSPFAFSVALVATDAMVPTTITLHCLWGYLTPAFRLLDGRSHWSRWPVVFSAVSEVAALPVRRIVGPAIDVEVLPNGIEVKDWQVDRLPRDPDDVLVVGVMRLAARKRPMQMLRALREARDLVPASIRLRAQIIGEGPERRALERYLRRAGMSGWVELTGRLTRDEIREVYRRADVFVAPANLESFGIAALEARSAGLPVVAKANSGIREFVSSETEGLLAATDAELAGALVRLCRDAGLRNRIAEHNRTVPPSVTWDDVLVRTDAIYAQAARLLAAGPRP
;
A
#
# COMPACT_ATOMS: atom_id res chain seq x y z
N MET A 1 13.58 -18.40 11.60
CA MET A 1 12.81 -19.12 10.54
C MET A 1 13.41 -18.83 9.17
N LYS A 2 13.22 -19.76 8.24
CA LYS A 2 13.46 -19.53 6.82
C LYS A 2 12.15 -19.19 6.13
N ILE A 3 12.02 -17.97 5.65
CA ILE A 3 10.78 -17.38 5.13
C ILE A 3 10.90 -17.12 3.63
N VAL A 4 9.84 -17.40 2.86
CA VAL A 4 9.77 -17.03 1.45
C VAL A 4 8.57 -16.12 1.19
N HIS A 5 8.81 -14.93 0.65
CA HIS A 5 7.79 -14.05 0.11
C HIS A 5 7.57 -14.34 -1.37
N LEU A 6 6.32 -14.45 -1.78
CA LEU A 6 5.89 -14.75 -3.14
C LEU A 6 5.04 -13.58 -3.65
N SER A 7 5.53 -12.85 -4.66
CA SER A 7 4.85 -11.65 -5.15
C SER A 7 4.98 -11.49 -6.66
N ASP A 8 3.88 -11.17 -7.36
CA ASP A 8 3.92 -10.77 -8.77
C ASP A 8 4.82 -9.56 -9.00
N CYS A 9 4.85 -8.67 -8.02
CA CYS A 9 5.49 -7.37 -8.12
C CYS A 9 6.56 -7.21 -7.04
N TYR A 10 7.77 -6.88 -7.46
CA TYR A 10 8.88 -6.54 -6.57
C TYR A 10 9.78 -5.48 -7.23
N LEU A 11 10.80 -5.02 -6.50
CA LEU A 11 11.79 -4.11 -7.07
C LEU A 11 12.46 -4.68 -8.34
N PRO A 12 12.85 -3.86 -9.32
CA PRO A 12 12.93 -2.39 -9.32
C PRO A 12 11.61 -1.68 -9.67
N ARG A 13 10.50 -2.40 -9.84
CA ARG A 13 9.19 -1.78 -9.98
C ARG A 13 8.83 -1.09 -8.68
N LEU A 14 8.39 0.19 -8.76
CA LEU A 14 8.01 0.98 -7.60
C LEU A 14 6.49 1.07 -7.46
N GLY A 15 5.99 0.65 -6.31
CA GLY A 15 4.58 0.70 -5.92
C GLY A 15 4.41 0.38 -4.43
N GLY A 16 3.18 0.47 -3.93
CA GLY A 16 2.91 0.23 -2.51
C GLY A 16 3.17 -1.20 -2.06
N ILE A 17 2.83 -2.19 -2.90
CA ILE A 17 3.03 -3.62 -2.59
C ILE A 17 4.53 -3.93 -2.56
N GLU A 18 5.24 -3.52 -3.60
CA GLU A 18 6.68 -3.76 -3.77
C GLU A 18 7.50 -3.23 -2.59
N MET A 19 7.19 -2.00 -2.18
CA MET A 19 7.86 -1.36 -1.04
C MET A 19 7.50 -2.05 0.27
N GLN A 20 6.25 -2.44 0.46
CA GLN A 20 5.81 -3.15 1.67
C GLN A 20 6.45 -4.53 1.80
N VAL A 21 6.51 -5.30 0.70
CA VAL A 21 7.18 -6.61 0.68
C VAL A 21 8.65 -6.46 1.02
N ARG A 22 9.33 -5.48 0.41
CA ARG A 22 10.74 -5.19 0.71
C ARG A 22 10.95 -4.81 2.18
N ASP A 23 10.16 -3.86 2.67
CA ASP A 23 10.33 -3.35 4.02
C ASP A 23 10.03 -4.44 5.07
N LEU A 24 9.02 -5.29 4.83
CA LEU A 24 8.73 -6.47 5.67
C LEU A 24 9.90 -7.48 5.64
N ALA A 25 10.38 -7.83 4.45
CA ALA A 25 11.50 -8.77 4.29
C ALA A 25 12.77 -8.30 5.03
N ARG A 26 13.10 -7.01 4.92
CA ARG A 26 14.23 -6.41 5.65
C ARG A 26 14.06 -6.45 7.17
N ARG A 27 12.85 -6.19 7.66
CA ARG A 27 12.56 -6.25 9.10
C ARG A 27 12.66 -7.67 9.64
N GLN A 28 12.18 -8.64 8.89
CA GLN A 28 12.32 -10.04 9.25
C GLN A 28 13.79 -10.49 9.22
N LEU A 29 14.57 -10.05 8.23
CA LEU A 29 16.00 -10.30 8.20
C LEU A 29 16.72 -9.68 9.42
N ALA A 30 16.39 -8.44 9.78
CA ALA A 30 16.92 -7.77 10.98
C ALA A 30 16.51 -8.47 12.29
N ALA A 31 15.36 -9.16 12.29
CA ALA A 31 14.90 -10.01 13.41
C ALA A 31 15.59 -11.39 13.44
N GLY A 32 16.58 -11.65 12.56
CA GLY A 32 17.36 -12.89 12.55
C GLY A 32 16.76 -14.03 11.72
N HIS A 33 15.80 -13.75 10.84
CA HIS A 33 15.26 -14.74 9.89
C HIS A 33 16.09 -14.82 8.63
N GLU A 34 16.12 -15.98 7.97
CA GLU A 34 16.59 -16.12 6.58
C GLU A 34 15.42 -15.81 5.65
N VAL A 35 15.56 -14.80 4.79
CA VAL A 35 14.44 -14.28 4.00
C VAL A 35 14.74 -14.34 2.51
N HIS A 36 13.83 -14.96 1.78
CA HIS A 36 13.83 -15.05 0.33
C HIS A 36 12.61 -14.34 -0.26
N VAL A 37 12.78 -13.79 -1.48
CA VAL A 37 11.67 -13.26 -2.28
C VAL A 37 11.67 -13.98 -3.62
N ILE A 38 10.52 -14.54 -4.03
CA ILE A 38 10.32 -15.08 -5.36
C ILE A 38 9.35 -14.18 -6.11
N THR A 39 9.76 -13.68 -7.27
CA THR A 39 8.96 -12.73 -8.04
C THR A 39 9.01 -13.00 -9.54
N THR A 40 7.95 -12.55 -10.26
CA THR A 40 7.94 -12.52 -11.72
C THR A 40 8.40 -11.19 -12.31
N THR A 41 8.79 -10.21 -11.47
CA THR A 41 9.37 -8.94 -11.92
C THR A 41 10.82 -9.14 -12.37
N PRO A 42 11.21 -8.70 -13.59
CA PRO A 42 12.60 -8.79 -14.07
C PRO A 42 13.53 -7.87 -13.26
N ALA A 43 14.85 -8.21 -13.25
CA ALA A 43 15.86 -7.43 -12.52
C ALA A 43 16.07 -6.03 -13.09
N ALA A 44 15.92 -5.86 -14.40
CA ALA A 44 16.04 -4.57 -15.08
C ALA A 44 14.86 -4.34 -16.02
N PRO A 45 14.19 -3.16 -15.95
CA PRO A 45 13.31 -2.72 -17.02
C PRO A 45 14.11 -2.55 -18.32
N ARG A 46 13.51 -2.91 -19.47
CA ARG A 46 14.18 -2.77 -20.77
C ARG A 46 14.72 -1.33 -20.94
N GLY A 47 16.01 -1.18 -21.23
CA GLY A 47 16.66 0.09 -21.50
C GLY A 47 17.02 0.97 -20.31
N ARG A 48 17.00 0.45 -19.07
CA ARG A 48 17.49 1.15 -17.87
C ARG A 48 18.64 0.38 -17.23
N VAL A 49 19.58 1.12 -16.63
CA VAL A 49 20.63 0.54 -15.79
C VAL A 49 19.95 -0.20 -14.62
N PRO A 50 20.31 -1.46 -14.34
CA PRO A 50 19.77 -2.17 -13.19
C PRO A 50 20.10 -1.36 -11.93
N ILE A 51 19.07 -0.96 -11.18
CA ILE A 51 19.26 -0.73 -9.76
C ILE A 51 19.40 -2.15 -9.23
N ASP A 52 20.57 -2.53 -8.73
CA ASP A 52 20.77 -3.85 -8.14
C ASP A 52 19.91 -4.00 -6.88
N PRO A 53 18.66 -4.51 -7.02
CA PRO A 53 17.76 -4.65 -5.87
C PRO A 53 18.08 -5.91 -5.07
N ASP A 54 18.98 -6.76 -5.57
CA ASP A 54 19.19 -8.11 -5.09
C ASP A 54 20.40 -8.20 -4.13
N GLY A 55 21.28 -7.18 -4.11
CA GLY A 55 22.46 -7.14 -3.26
C GLY A 55 22.43 -6.14 -2.09
N LEU A 56 21.52 -5.17 -2.13
CA LEU A 56 21.55 -4.03 -1.18
C LEU A 56 21.00 -4.34 0.21
N ASP A 57 20.17 -5.38 0.38
CA ASP A 57 19.38 -5.57 1.62
C ASP A 57 19.64 -6.92 2.31
N GLY A 58 20.50 -7.77 1.78
CA GLY A 58 20.77 -9.11 2.35
C GLY A 58 19.64 -10.13 2.14
N VAL A 59 18.58 -9.76 1.42
CA VAL A 59 17.45 -10.64 1.06
C VAL A 59 17.79 -11.39 -0.23
N THR A 60 17.61 -12.72 -0.23
CA THR A 60 17.83 -13.54 -1.43
C THR A 60 16.64 -13.40 -2.39
N VAL A 61 16.88 -12.93 -3.64
CA VAL A 61 15.79 -12.72 -4.61
C VAL A 61 15.89 -13.73 -5.76
N HIS A 62 14.80 -14.50 -5.98
CA HIS A 62 14.64 -15.42 -7.10
C HIS A 62 13.70 -14.80 -8.14
N ARG A 63 14.19 -14.59 -9.36
CA ARG A 63 13.41 -13.99 -10.43
C ARG A 63 12.95 -15.02 -11.44
N LEU A 64 11.64 -15.21 -11.49
CA LEU A 64 10.96 -16.12 -12.43
C LEU A 64 10.29 -15.30 -13.55
N SER A 65 11.00 -14.31 -14.08
CA SER A 65 10.48 -13.45 -15.15
C SER A 65 10.51 -14.15 -16.51
N THR A 66 9.60 -13.75 -17.40
CA THR A 66 9.60 -14.08 -18.83
C THR A 66 9.72 -12.79 -19.63
N ASP A 67 10.40 -12.84 -20.78
CA ASP A 67 10.53 -11.72 -21.70
C ASP A 67 9.21 -11.45 -22.46
N LEU A 68 8.16 -11.08 -21.74
CA LEU A 68 6.88 -10.70 -22.34
C LEU A 68 6.86 -9.20 -22.70
N PRO A 69 6.16 -8.81 -23.79
CA PRO A 69 5.90 -7.41 -24.11
C PRO A 69 5.21 -6.70 -22.93
N TYR A 70 5.52 -5.41 -22.76
CA TYR A 70 4.93 -4.55 -21.72
C TYR A 70 5.25 -4.92 -20.26
N GLU A 71 6.32 -5.71 -20.02
CA GLU A 71 6.73 -6.12 -18.66
C GLU A 71 5.57 -6.74 -17.85
N LEU A 72 4.70 -7.50 -18.54
CA LEU A 72 3.57 -8.16 -17.86
C LEU A 72 4.12 -9.20 -16.87
N PRO A 73 3.73 -9.15 -15.60
CA PRO A 73 4.22 -10.05 -14.55
C PRO A 73 3.51 -11.41 -14.64
N VAL A 74 3.45 -11.99 -15.84
CA VAL A 74 2.80 -13.28 -16.09
C VAL A 74 3.83 -14.29 -16.56
N ASN A 75 4.00 -15.36 -15.80
CA ASN A 75 4.81 -16.50 -16.18
C ASN A 75 4.04 -17.81 -15.87
N LEU A 76 3.57 -18.49 -16.88
CA LEU A 76 2.85 -19.77 -16.75
C LEU A 76 3.74 -20.89 -16.18
N ARG A 77 5.07 -20.77 -16.26
CA ARG A 77 6.05 -21.69 -15.69
C ARG A 77 6.48 -21.32 -14.27
N ALA A 78 6.02 -20.20 -13.75
CA ALA A 78 6.40 -19.74 -12.41
C ALA A 78 6.05 -20.76 -11.29
N PRO A 79 4.91 -21.48 -11.32
CA PRO A 79 4.64 -22.52 -10.32
C PRO A 79 5.71 -23.62 -10.28
N ALA A 80 6.22 -24.05 -11.45
CA ALA A 80 7.31 -25.03 -11.51
C ALA A 80 8.62 -24.47 -10.97
N GLY A 81 8.94 -23.21 -11.27
CA GLY A 81 10.13 -22.53 -10.72
C GLY A 81 10.06 -22.39 -9.20
N VAL A 82 8.87 -22.01 -8.66
CA VAL A 82 8.66 -21.97 -7.20
C VAL A 82 8.85 -23.36 -6.60
N ARG A 83 8.24 -24.40 -7.16
CA ARG A 83 8.43 -25.79 -6.72
C ARG A 83 9.91 -26.14 -6.65
N GLN A 84 10.68 -25.84 -7.70
CA GLN A 84 12.11 -26.12 -7.75
C GLN A 84 12.87 -25.45 -6.60
N VAL A 85 12.60 -24.17 -6.30
CA VAL A 85 13.26 -23.45 -5.17
C VAL A 85 12.90 -24.09 -3.83
N LEU A 86 11.64 -24.46 -3.62
CA LEU A 86 11.20 -25.11 -2.38
C LEU A 86 11.83 -26.50 -2.20
N ASP A 87 11.87 -27.31 -3.27
CA ASP A 87 12.45 -28.67 -3.26
C ASP A 87 13.98 -28.63 -3.06
N GLN A 88 14.67 -27.67 -3.66
CA GLN A 88 16.11 -27.45 -3.45
C GLN A 88 16.43 -27.12 -1.98
N ALA A 89 15.64 -26.21 -1.36
CA ALA A 89 15.81 -25.87 0.04
C ALA A 89 15.58 -27.08 0.96
N ARG A 90 14.57 -27.89 0.67
CA ARG A 90 14.28 -29.14 1.39
C ARG A 90 15.40 -30.17 1.20
N ALA A 91 15.89 -30.37 0.00
CA ALA A 91 16.99 -31.31 -0.29
C ALA A 91 18.30 -30.90 0.39
N ALA A 92 18.52 -29.61 0.58
CA ALA A 92 19.64 -29.07 1.36
C ALA A 92 19.47 -29.19 2.89
N GLY A 93 18.39 -29.80 3.36
CA GLY A 93 18.10 -29.92 4.81
C GLY A 93 17.64 -28.62 5.48
N GLN A 94 17.29 -27.59 4.68
CA GLN A 94 16.88 -26.27 5.16
C GLN A 94 15.52 -25.86 4.53
N PRO A 95 14.43 -26.58 4.80
CA PRO A 95 13.13 -26.27 4.23
C PRO A 95 12.63 -24.90 4.66
N PHE A 96 11.80 -24.26 3.82
CA PHE A 96 11.09 -23.05 4.23
C PHE A 96 10.05 -23.38 5.30
N GLU A 97 9.99 -22.55 6.33
CA GLU A 97 9.11 -22.69 7.49
C GLU A 97 7.84 -21.82 7.35
N ALA A 98 7.88 -20.82 6.44
CA ALA A 98 6.72 -20.00 6.11
C ALA A 98 6.78 -19.51 4.65
N ALA A 99 5.63 -19.52 3.97
CA ALA A 99 5.40 -18.90 2.67
C ALA A 99 4.40 -17.77 2.80
N HIS A 100 4.80 -16.53 2.51
CA HIS A 100 3.96 -15.35 2.56
C HIS A 100 3.69 -14.83 1.15
N ILE A 101 2.47 -14.99 0.69
CA ILE A 101 2.03 -14.61 -0.65
C ILE A 101 1.38 -13.24 -0.60
N HIS A 102 1.81 -12.35 -1.50
CA HIS A 102 1.29 -11.00 -1.60
C HIS A 102 0.46 -10.84 -2.87
N ALA A 103 -0.87 -10.73 -2.70
CA ALA A 103 -1.81 -10.68 -3.81
C ALA A 103 -2.32 -9.27 -4.08
N GLY A 104 -2.27 -8.86 -5.35
CA GLY A 104 -2.94 -7.65 -5.86
C GLY A 104 -4.40 -7.89 -6.23
N VAL A 105 -4.94 -7.05 -7.14
CA VAL A 105 -6.33 -7.22 -7.64
C VAL A 105 -6.45 -8.44 -8.55
N VAL A 106 -5.51 -8.59 -9.47
CA VAL A 106 -5.41 -9.73 -10.40
C VAL A 106 -4.02 -10.29 -10.23
N SER A 107 -3.93 -11.39 -9.52
CA SER A 107 -2.67 -12.07 -9.19
C SER A 107 -2.80 -13.58 -9.46
N PRO A 108 -2.81 -14.01 -10.72
CA PRO A 108 -2.85 -15.44 -11.06
C PRO A 108 -1.66 -16.21 -10.49
N PHE A 109 -0.50 -15.56 -10.40
CA PHE A 109 0.68 -16.10 -9.75
C PHE A 109 0.38 -16.46 -8.29
N ALA A 110 -0.17 -15.53 -7.50
CA ALA A 110 -0.43 -15.71 -6.08
C ALA A 110 -1.21 -17.00 -5.77
N PHE A 111 -2.33 -17.23 -6.49
CA PHE A 111 -3.15 -18.42 -6.28
C PHE A 111 -2.47 -19.71 -6.79
N SER A 112 -1.78 -19.65 -7.93
CA SER A 112 -1.09 -20.82 -8.47
C SER A 112 0.06 -21.27 -7.59
N VAL A 113 0.80 -20.33 -6.98
CA VAL A 113 1.93 -20.67 -6.09
C VAL A 113 1.50 -21.02 -4.67
N ALA A 114 0.29 -20.61 -4.24
CA ALA A 114 -0.26 -21.03 -2.96
C ALA A 114 -0.47 -22.56 -2.92
N LEU A 115 -1.03 -23.14 -3.98
CA LEU A 115 -1.13 -24.60 -4.11
C LEU A 115 0.26 -25.27 -4.08
N VAL A 116 1.22 -24.71 -4.83
CA VAL A 116 2.58 -25.27 -4.85
C VAL A 116 3.22 -25.25 -3.46
N ALA A 117 3.04 -24.18 -2.70
CA ALA A 117 3.61 -24.07 -1.36
C ALA A 117 2.93 -25.06 -0.38
N THR A 118 1.60 -25.16 -0.39
CA THR A 118 0.86 -26.10 0.45
C THR A 118 1.16 -27.55 0.08
N ASP A 119 1.25 -27.91 -1.20
CA ASP A 119 1.66 -29.24 -1.67
C ASP A 119 3.12 -29.56 -1.29
N ALA A 120 3.97 -28.55 -1.19
CA ALA A 120 5.32 -28.68 -0.68
C ALA A 120 5.38 -28.74 0.86
N MET A 121 4.23 -28.78 1.55
CA MET A 121 4.12 -28.77 3.01
C MET A 121 4.80 -27.56 3.68
N VAL A 122 4.69 -26.39 3.04
CA VAL A 122 5.14 -25.11 3.60
C VAL A 122 3.93 -24.35 4.17
N PRO A 123 3.94 -23.99 5.47
CA PRO A 123 2.89 -23.16 6.06
C PRO A 123 2.68 -21.88 5.25
N THR A 124 1.46 -21.63 4.75
CA THR A 124 1.20 -20.61 3.74
C THR A 124 0.18 -19.59 4.22
N THR A 125 0.48 -18.31 4.03
CA THR A 125 -0.46 -17.19 4.18
C THR A 125 -0.57 -16.39 2.90
N ILE A 126 -1.75 -15.80 2.65
CA ILE A 126 -2.04 -14.92 1.51
C ILE A 126 -2.52 -13.58 2.04
N THR A 127 -1.73 -12.53 1.83
CA THR A 127 -2.12 -11.15 2.17
C THR A 127 -2.63 -10.41 0.94
N LEU A 128 -3.85 -9.88 1.05
CA LEU A 128 -4.50 -9.13 -0.01
C LEU A 128 -4.23 -7.63 0.17
N HIS A 129 -3.52 -7.04 -0.77
CA HIS A 129 -3.11 -5.63 -0.75
C HIS A 129 -4.09 -4.69 -1.46
N CYS A 130 -5.14 -5.22 -2.08
CA CYS A 130 -6.09 -4.46 -2.89
C CYS A 130 -7.54 -4.73 -2.50
N LEU A 131 -8.43 -3.79 -2.85
CA LEU A 131 -9.88 -3.96 -2.64
C LEU A 131 -10.48 -4.81 -3.76
N TRP A 132 -11.14 -5.90 -3.40
CA TRP A 132 -11.84 -6.83 -4.31
C TRP A 132 -13.33 -6.54 -4.46
N GLY A 133 -13.85 -5.48 -3.85
CA GLY A 133 -15.29 -5.25 -3.71
C GLY A 133 -16.11 -5.43 -4.99
N TYR A 134 -15.65 -4.85 -6.10
CA TYR A 134 -16.32 -4.97 -7.41
C TYR A 134 -16.09 -6.30 -8.13
N LEU A 135 -15.10 -7.09 -7.72
CA LEU A 135 -14.77 -8.41 -8.26
C LEU A 135 -15.33 -9.56 -7.42
N THR A 136 -16.00 -9.27 -6.30
CA THR A 136 -16.56 -10.29 -5.40
C THR A 136 -17.39 -11.38 -6.14
N PRO A 137 -18.29 -11.06 -7.09
CA PRO A 137 -19.03 -12.09 -7.82
C PRO A 137 -18.13 -13.02 -8.65
N ALA A 138 -17.11 -12.44 -9.31
CA ALA A 138 -16.16 -13.23 -10.11
C ALA A 138 -15.32 -14.17 -9.24
N PHE A 139 -14.83 -13.68 -8.09
CA PHE A 139 -14.05 -14.50 -7.15
C PHE A 139 -14.89 -15.60 -6.49
N ARG A 140 -16.17 -15.33 -6.20
CA ARG A 140 -17.10 -16.38 -5.74
C ARG A 140 -17.28 -17.50 -6.78
N LEU A 141 -17.44 -17.13 -8.05
CA LEU A 141 -17.56 -18.11 -9.14
C LEU A 141 -16.27 -18.94 -9.28
N LEU A 142 -15.11 -18.28 -9.16
CA LEU A 142 -13.81 -18.97 -9.18
C LEU A 142 -13.67 -19.91 -7.98
N ASP A 143 -14.08 -19.50 -6.79
CA ASP A 143 -14.04 -20.34 -5.60
C ASP A 143 -14.95 -21.55 -5.72
N GLY A 144 -16.14 -21.39 -6.28
CA GLY A 144 -17.05 -22.51 -6.57
C GLY A 144 -16.46 -23.58 -7.49
N ARG A 145 -15.41 -23.26 -8.26
CA ARG A 145 -14.70 -24.20 -9.15
C ARG A 145 -13.42 -24.77 -8.55
N SER A 146 -12.62 -23.93 -7.92
CA SER A 146 -11.28 -24.26 -7.43
C SER A 146 -11.22 -24.54 -5.93
N HIS A 147 -12.30 -24.23 -5.21
CA HIS A 147 -12.41 -24.37 -3.75
C HIS A 147 -11.22 -23.79 -2.99
N TRP A 148 -10.63 -22.66 -3.51
CA TRP A 148 -9.44 -22.04 -2.91
C TRP A 148 -9.68 -21.56 -1.47
N SER A 149 -10.91 -21.23 -1.11
CA SER A 149 -11.28 -20.91 0.28
C SER A 149 -11.04 -22.06 1.26
N ARG A 150 -11.04 -23.32 0.78
CA ARG A 150 -10.82 -24.51 1.61
C ARG A 150 -9.37 -24.92 1.73
N TRP A 151 -8.45 -24.25 1.05
CA TRP A 151 -7.03 -24.57 1.17
C TRP A 151 -6.53 -24.33 2.61
N PRO A 152 -5.53 -25.09 3.08
CA PRO A 152 -4.96 -24.92 4.41
C PRO A 152 -4.04 -23.70 4.47
N VAL A 153 -4.57 -22.53 4.13
CA VAL A 153 -3.86 -21.25 4.12
C VAL A 153 -4.55 -20.25 5.04
N VAL A 154 -3.80 -19.31 5.60
CA VAL A 154 -4.36 -18.16 6.30
C VAL A 154 -4.57 -17.03 5.31
N PHE A 155 -5.79 -16.49 5.27
CA PHE A 155 -6.09 -15.29 4.52
C PHE A 155 -5.92 -14.06 5.39
N SER A 156 -5.27 -13.04 4.87
CA SER A 156 -5.19 -11.73 5.51
C SER A 156 -5.39 -10.60 4.50
N ALA A 157 -5.71 -9.43 5.01
CA ALA A 157 -5.86 -8.22 4.21
C ALA A 157 -5.26 -7.03 4.94
N VAL A 158 -4.82 -6.01 4.20
CA VAL A 158 -4.10 -4.87 4.78
C VAL A 158 -4.97 -3.90 5.59
N SER A 159 -6.29 -4.10 5.61
CA SER A 159 -7.24 -3.31 6.38
C SER A 159 -8.56 -4.04 6.53
N GLU A 160 -9.40 -3.61 7.45
CA GLU A 160 -10.77 -4.12 7.60
C GLU A 160 -11.59 -3.90 6.31
N VAL A 161 -11.43 -2.74 5.67
CA VAL A 161 -12.11 -2.42 4.40
C VAL A 161 -11.69 -3.39 3.28
N ALA A 162 -10.43 -3.84 3.28
CA ALA A 162 -9.94 -4.84 2.32
C ALA A 162 -10.34 -6.26 2.71
N ALA A 163 -10.50 -6.58 4.01
CA ALA A 163 -10.92 -7.89 4.50
C ALA A 163 -12.39 -8.19 4.21
N LEU A 164 -13.28 -7.21 4.32
CA LEU A 164 -14.73 -7.37 4.14
C LEU A 164 -15.13 -8.09 2.83
N PRO A 165 -14.64 -7.70 1.64
CA PRO A 165 -14.96 -8.43 0.41
C PRO A 165 -14.46 -9.88 0.42
N VAL A 166 -13.31 -10.13 1.03
CA VAL A 166 -12.72 -11.47 1.11
C VAL A 166 -13.57 -12.37 2.00
N ARG A 167 -13.95 -11.91 3.21
CA ARG A 167 -14.86 -12.62 4.12
C ARG A 167 -16.18 -12.99 3.46
N ARG A 168 -16.72 -12.11 2.59
CA ARG A 168 -17.93 -12.40 1.79
C ARG A 168 -17.74 -13.51 0.78
N ILE A 169 -16.52 -13.74 0.31
CA ILE A 169 -16.20 -14.80 -0.64
C ILE A 169 -15.96 -16.11 0.09
N VAL A 170 -15.07 -16.11 1.07
CA VAL A 170 -14.66 -17.33 1.78
C VAL A 170 -15.70 -17.83 2.79
N GLY A 171 -16.67 -16.99 3.15
CA GLY A 171 -17.74 -17.35 4.08
C GLY A 171 -17.36 -17.19 5.57
N PRO A 172 -18.35 -17.36 6.48
CA PRO A 172 -18.18 -17.05 7.90
C PRO A 172 -17.32 -18.09 8.67
N ALA A 173 -17.07 -19.25 8.10
CA ALA A 173 -16.26 -20.30 8.71
C ALA A 173 -14.76 -20.06 8.59
N ILE A 174 -14.35 -19.05 7.83
CA ILE A 174 -12.94 -18.75 7.57
C ILE A 174 -12.62 -17.35 8.04
N ASP A 175 -11.72 -17.27 9.03
CA ASP A 175 -11.21 -15.98 9.48
C ASP A 175 -10.28 -15.37 8.44
N VAL A 176 -10.47 -14.08 8.22
CA VAL A 176 -9.57 -13.24 7.41
C VAL A 176 -8.94 -12.22 8.35
N GLU A 177 -7.66 -12.40 8.59
CA GLU A 177 -6.88 -11.57 9.49
C GLU A 177 -6.65 -10.16 8.93
N VAL A 178 -6.54 -9.17 9.79
CA VAL A 178 -6.10 -7.84 9.37
C VAL A 178 -4.61 -7.68 9.68
N LEU A 179 -3.80 -7.68 8.62
CA LEU A 179 -2.36 -7.45 8.68
C LEU A 179 -2.04 -6.10 8.00
N PRO A 180 -2.01 -4.99 8.76
CA PRO A 180 -1.78 -3.68 8.19
C PRO A 180 -0.36 -3.54 7.64
N ASN A 181 -0.16 -2.58 6.76
CA ASN A 181 1.18 -2.19 6.35
C ASN A 181 1.87 -1.46 7.50
N GLY A 182 3.12 -1.81 7.79
CA GLY A 182 3.91 -1.16 8.81
C GLY A 182 4.53 0.16 8.36
N ILE A 183 4.82 1.01 9.34
CA ILE A 183 5.60 2.24 9.13
C ILE A 183 6.71 2.36 10.18
N GLU A 184 7.86 2.88 9.76
CA GLU A 184 8.88 3.39 10.68
C GLU A 184 8.57 4.87 10.94
N VAL A 185 7.93 5.13 12.06
CA VAL A 185 7.45 6.47 12.39
C VAL A 185 8.59 7.48 12.41
N LYS A 186 9.75 7.09 12.95
CA LYS A 186 10.93 7.96 13.06
C LYS A 186 11.45 8.43 11.71
N ASP A 187 11.30 7.60 10.67
CA ASP A 187 11.73 7.96 9.32
C ASP A 187 10.88 9.08 8.71
N TRP A 188 9.65 9.27 9.21
CA TRP A 188 8.70 10.27 8.71
C TRP A 188 8.50 11.45 9.63
N GLN A 189 8.97 11.40 10.87
CA GLN A 189 8.97 12.56 11.75
C GLN A 189 9.84 13.66 11.16
N VAL A 190 9.28 14.86 11.02
CA VAL A 190 9.96 16.01 10.44
C VAL A 190 9.81 17.24 11.32
N ASP A 191 10.89 18.04 11.44
CA ASP A 191 10.83 19.35 12.06
C ASP A 191 10.15 20.32 11.09
N ARG A 192 8.94 20.73 11.41
CA ARG A 192 8.18 21.65 10.57
C ARG A 192 8.84 23.04 10.55
N LEU A 193 8.90 23.64 9.37
CA LEU A 193 9.38 25.01 9.24
C LEU A 193 8.31 25.99 9.71
N PRO A 194 8.69 27.09 10.42
CA PRO A 194 7.77 28.17 10.76
C PRO A 194 7.14 28.73 9.49
N ARG A 195 5.83 28.99 9.53
CA ARG A 195 5.08 29.45 8.36
C ARG A 195 4.01 30.47 8.76
N ASP A 196 3.68 31.31 7.80
CA ASP A 196 2.51 32.15 7.86
C ASP A 196 1.25 31.28 7.90
N PRO A 197 0.36 31.42 8.90
CA PRO A 197 -0.86 30.62 9.00
C PRO A 197 -1.81 30.82 7.79
N ASP A 198 -1.69 31.94 7.09
CA ASP A 198 -2.45 32.25 5.89
C ASP A 198 -1.80 31.77 4.59
N ASP A 199 -0.59 31.16 4.65
CA ASP A 199 0.05 30.49 3.51
C ASP A 199 -0.11 28.98 3.63
N VAL A 200 -1.16 28.43 3.02
CA VAL A 200 -1.54 27.02 3.15
C VAL A 200 -1.04 26.20 1.96
N LEU A 201 -0.16 25.22 2.23
CA LEU A 201 0.31 24.25 1.25
C LEU A 201 -0.41 22.90 1.43
N VAL A 202 -1.20 22.53 0.43
CA VAL A 202 -1.88 21.23 0.34
C VAL A 202 -1.03 20.26 -0.48
N VAL A 203 -0.83 19.04 0.02
CA VAL A 203 -0.05 18.02 -0.69
C VAL A 203 -0.83 16.74 -0.89
N GLY A 204 -0.53 16.04 -1.99
CA GLY A 204 -1.01 14.67 -2.23
C GLY A 204 0.07 13.85 -2.90
N VAL A 205 0.27 12.62 -2.43
CA VAL A 205 1.24 11.68 -2.98
C VAL A 205 0.51 10.47 -3.53
N MET A 206 0.56 10.28 -4.86
CA MET A 206 -0.17 9.19 -5.50
C MET A 206 0.35 8.90 -6.91
N ARG A 207 0.11 7.68 -7.39
CA ARG A 207 0.20 7.40 -8.82
C ARG A 207 -0.89 8.19 -9.56
N LEU A 208 -0.54 8.92 -10.60
CA LEU A 208 -1.49 9.69 -11.42
C LEU A 208 -2.28 8.76 -12.35
N ALA A 209 -3.15 7.95 -11.75
CA ALA A 209 -4.02 6.98 -12.42
C ALA A 209 -5.47 7.18 -11.97
N ALA A 210 -6.43 6.87 -12.84
CA ALA A 210 -7.86 7.12 -12.64
C ALA A 210 -8.39 6.59 -11.29
N ARG A 211 -7.96 5.39 -10.86
CA ARG A 211 -8.36 4.80 -9.57
C ARG A 211 -7.91 5.61 -8.34
N LYS A 212 -6.81 6.38 -8.45
CA LYS A 212 -6.31 7.26 -7.37
C LYS A 212 -6.97 8.63 -7.39
N ARG A 213 -7.75 8.92 -8.43
CA ARG A 213 -8.61 10.09 -8.57
C ARG A 213 -7.89 11.45 -8.46
N PRO A 214 -6.73 11.65 -9.11
CA PRO A 214 -6.02 12.93 -9.03
C PRO A 214 -6.85 14.09 -9.60
N MET A 215 -7.73 13.85 -10.58
CA MET A 215 -8.63 14.86 -11.10
C MET A 215 -9.62 15.37 -10.04
N GLN A 216 -10.11 14.50 -9.15
CA GLN A 216 -10.98 14.91 -8.05
C GLN A 216 -10.24 15.75 -7.02
N MET A 217 -8.96 15.49 -6.79
CA MET A 217 -8.14 16.38 -5.98
C MET A 217 -8.07 17.78 -6.60
N LEU A 218 -7.84 17.91 -7.92
CA LEU A 218 -7.83 19.21 -8.59
C LEU A 218 -9.18 19.94 -8.48
N ARG A 219 -10.30 19.21 -8.60
CA ARG A 219 -11.64 19.78 -8.43
C ARG A 219 -11.87 20.29 -7.01
N ALA A 220 -11.50 19.48 -5.99
CA ALA A 220 -11.60 19.89 -4.59
C ALA A 220 -10.70 21.09 -4.28
N LEU A 221 -9.49 21.15 -4.83
CA LEU A 221 -8.59 22.30 -4.69
C LEU A 221 -9.18 23.56 -5.32
N ARG A 222 -9.77 23.46 -6.52
CA ARG A 222 -10.44 24.57 -7.18
C ARG A 222 -11.60 25.09 -6.35
N GLU A 223 -12.49 24.21 -5.88
CA GLU A 223 -13.61 24.56 -5.02
C GLU A 223 -13.13 25.20 -3.71
N ALA A 224 -12.07 24.66 -3.11
CA ALA A 224 -11.45 25.27 -1.92
C ALA A 224 -10.94 26.68 -2.22
N ARG A 225 -10.27 26.90 -3.35
CA ARG A 225 -9.78 28.23 -3.75
C ARG A 225 -10.88 29.26 -3.89
N ASP A 226 -12.04 28.83 -4.41
CA ASP A 226 -13.20 29.74 -4.60
C ASP A 226 -13.91 30.06 -3.27
N LEU A 227 -13.78 29.21 -2.26
CA LEU A 227 -14.47 29.33 -0.96
C LEU A 227 -13.63 29.87 0.19
N VAL A 228 -12.29 29.82 0.09
CA VAL A 228 -11.41 30.40 1.14
C VAL A 228 -11.28 31.92 0.97
N PRO A 229 -11.10 32.68 2.07
CA PRO A 229 -10.87 34.12 2.00
C PRO A 229 -9.66 34.46 1.13
N ALA A 230 -9.71 35.62 0.47
CA ALA A 230 -8.60 36.09 -0.39
C ALA A 230 -7.29 36.33 0.38
N SER A 231 -7.34 36.52 1.70
CA SER A 231 -6.18 36.60 2.58
C SER A 231 -5.40 35.29 2.65
N ILE A 232 -6.07 34.14 2.43
CA ILE A 232 -5.41 32.83 2.48
C ILE A 232 -4.76 32.55 1.12
N ARG A 233 -3.44 32.40 1.13
CA ARG A 233 -2.64 31.98 -0.03
C ARG A 233 -2.62 30.46 -0.14
N LEU A 234 -3.60 29.90 -0.83
CA LEU A 234 -3.67 28.46 -1.08
C LEU A 234 -2.70 28.05 -2.20
N ARG A 235 -1.84 27.07 -1.92
CA ARG A 235 -0.97 26.39 -2.90
C ARG A 235 -1.11 24.88 -2.78
N ALA A 236 -0.79 24.15 -3.84
CA ALA A 236 -0.82 22.69 -3.79
C ALA A 236 0.33 22.05 -4.58
N GLN A 237 0.80 20.90 -4.08
CA GLN A 237 1.73 20.03 -4.80
C GLN A 237 1.17 18.61 -4.89
N ILE A 238 1.11 18.06 -6.11
CA ILE A 238 0.70 16.70 -6.37
C ILE A 238 1.93 15.92 -6.83
N ILE A 239 2.37 15.01 -5.97
CA ILE A 239 3.60 14.24 -6.13
C ILE A 239 3.25 12.90 -6.74
N GLY A 240 3.93 12.56 -7.83
CA GLY A 240 3.81 11.28 -8.50
C GLY A 240 3.72 11.37 -10.01
N GLU A 241 3.70 10.20 -10.64
CA GLU A 241 3.63 10.03 -12.10
C GLU A 241 2.53 9.05 -12.48
N GLY A 242 2.08 9.13 -13.73
CA GLY A 242 1.12 8.19 -14.25
C GLY A 242 0.40 8.64 -15.52
N PRO A 243 -0.47 7.78 -16.07
CA PRO A 243 -1.12 8.01 -17.36
C PRO A 243 -2.03 9.25 -17.39
N GLU A 244 -2.54 9.70 -16.24
CA GLU A 244 -3.43 10.88 -16.16
C GLU A 244 -2.68 12.22 -16.26
N ARG A 245 -1.34 12.25 -16.15
CA ARG A 245 -0.55 13.49 -16.08
C ARG A 245 -0.94 14.50 -17.15
N ARG A 246 -0.99 14.10 -18.41
CA ARG A 246 -1.34 15.00 -19.53
C ARG A 246 -2.76 15.57 -19.42
N ALA A 247 -3.70 14.79 -18.87
CA ALA A 247 -5.07 15.25 -18.65
C ALA A 247 -5.14 16.29 -17.52
N LEU A 248 -4.39 16.06 -16.43
CA LEU A 248 -4.26 16.99 -15.31
C LEU A 248 -3.62 18.32 -15.74
N GLU A 249 -2.52 18.29 -16.48
CA GLU A 249 -1.86 19.49 -17.01
C GLU A 249 -2.79 20.32 -17.90
N ARG A 250 -3.59 19.67 -18.76
CA ARG A 250 -4.60 20.37 -19.57
C ARG A 250 -5.68 21.00 -18.69
N TYR A 251 -6.13 20.31 -17.65
CA TYR A 251 -7.12 20.85 -16.72
C TYR A 251 -6.57 22.04 -15.96
N LEU A 252 -5.35 21.96 -15.41
CA LEU A 252 -4.69 23.07 -14.71
C LEU A 252 -4.62 24.35 -15.56
N ARG A 253 -4.21 24.22 -16.83
CA ARG A 253 -4.16 25.38 -17.74
C ARG A 253 -5.55 25.96 -18.02
N ARG A 254 -6.55 25.12 -18.32
CA ARG A 254 -7.92 25.57 -18.62
C ARG A 254 -8.62 26.20 -17.41
N ALA A 255 -8.32 25.71 -16.23
CA ALA A 255 -8.93 26.18 -14.98
C ALA A 255 -8.14 27.34 -14.32
N GLY A 256 -7.06 27.83 -14.95
CA GLY A 256 -6.24 28.92 -14.39
C GLY A 256 -5.49 28.52 -13.10
N MET A 257 -5.20 27.22 -12.90
CA MET A 257 -4.59 26.70 -11.68
C MET A 257 -3.07 26.56 -11.74
N SER A 258 -2.44 26.75 -12.90
CA SER A 258 -1.00 26.50 -13.12
C SER A 258 -0.07 27.40 -12.29
N GLY A 259 -0.56 28.53 -11.78
CA GLY A 259 0.24 29.45 -10.96
C GLY A 259 0.31 29.06 -9.46
N TRP A 260 -0.50 28.09 -9.02
CA TRP A 260 -0.59 27.74 -7.61
C TRP A 260 -0.73 26.22 -7.33
N VAL A 261 -0.92 25.40 -8.36
CA VAL A 261 -0.90 23.93 -8.27
C VAL A 261 0.23 23.39 -9.13
N GLU A 262 1.11 22.61 -8.53
CA GLU A 262 2.26 21.99 -9.17
C GLU A 262 2.07 20.46 -9.26
N LEU A 263 2.41 19.87 -10.41
CA LEU A 263 2.61 18.44 -10.60
C LEU A 263 4.12 18.16 -10.58
N THR A 264 4.67 17.81 -9.44
CA THR A 264 6.13 17.73 -9.22
C THR A 264 6.80 16.58 -9.98
N GLY A 265 6.02 15.57 -10.40
CA GLY A 265 6.59 14.30 -10.84
C GLY A 265 6.91 13.38 -9.66
N ARG A 266 7.72 12.37 -9.90
CA ARG A 266 8.18 11.47 -8.83
C ARG A 266 9.22 12.17 -7.97
N LEU A 267 9.08 11.98 -6.67
CA LEU A 267 10.08 12.37 -5.66
C LEU A 267 10.53 11.13 -4.89
N THR A 268 11.75 11.17 -4.39
CA THR A 268 12.29 10.20 -3.43
C THR A 268 11.62 10.38 -2.05
N ARG A 269 11.79 9.41 -1.14
CA ARG A 269 11.29 9.54 0.24
C ARG A 269 11.84 10.78 0.94
N ASP A 270 13.12 11.08 0.76
CA ASP A 270 13.75 12.26 1.37
C ASP A 270 13.20 13.58 0.82
N GLU A 271 12.99 13.67 -0.48
CA GLU A 271 12.35 14.82 -1.10
C GLU A 271 10.88 14.98 -0.65
N ILE A 272 10.13 13.89 -0.47
CA ILE A 272 8.77 13.93 0.09
C ILE A 272 8.79 14.42 1.53
N ARG A 273 9.75 13.98 2.36
CA ARG A 273 9.92 14.47 3.74
C ARG A 273 10.20 15.99 3.76
N GLU A 274 11.02 16.48 2.84
CA GLU A 274 11.29 17.90 2.71
C GLU A 274 10.03 18.70 2.30
N VAL A 275 9.18 18.14 1.45
CA VAL A 275 7.87 18.73 1.16
C VAL A 275 6.97 18.73 2.40
N TYR A 276 6.95 17.64 3.17
CA TYR A 276 6.12 17.53 4.38
C TYR A 276 6.54 18.53 5.48
N ARG A 277 7.82 18.91 5.57
CA ARG A 277 8.27 19.98 6.47
C ARG A 277 7.57 21.32 6.23
N ARG A 278 7.09 21.55 4.99
CA ARG A 278 6.44 22.78 4.52
C ARG A 278 4.95 22.65 4.27
N ALA A 279 4.42 21.42 4.28
CA ALA A 279 3.02 21.17 3.99
C ALA A 279 2.12 21.42 5.21
N ASP A 280 0.86 21.75 4.98
CA ASP A 280 -0.13 22.02 6.02
C ASP A 280 -1.27 21.00 6.05
N VAL A 281 -1.61 20.40 4.90
CA VAL A 281 -2.69 19.44 4.76
C VAL A 281 -2.29 18.39 3.73
N PHE A 282 -2.54 17.13 4.05
CA PHE A 282 -2.43 16.02 3.09
C PHE A 282 -3.82 15.60 2.57
N VAL A 283 -3.94 15.34 1.25
CA VAL A 283 -5.21 14.92 0.63
C VAL A 283 -5.07 13.59 -0.09
N ALA A 284 -5.93 12.62 0.27
CA ALA A 284 -6.07 11.32 -0.38
C ALA A 284 -7.49 11.13 -0.96
N PRO A 285 -7.74 11.45 -2.24
CA PRO A 285 -9.08 11.49 -2.82
C PRO A 285 -9.62 10.13 -3.28
N ALA A 286 -8.83 9.05 -3.18
CA ALA A 286 -9.17 7.74 -3.71
C ALA A 286 -10.31 7.07 -2.93
N ASN A 287 -11.37 6.63 -3.62
CA ASN A 287 -12.43 5.80 -3.02
C ASN A 287 -11.98 4.34 -2.81
N LEU A 288 -11.11 3.86 -3.71
CA LEU A 288 -10.59 2.50 -3.69
C LEU A 288 -9.16 2.51 -3.14
N GLU A 289 -9.00 2.94 -1.90
CA GLU A 289 -7.73 2.88 -1.18
C GLU A 289 -7.77 1.75 -0.15
N SER A 290 -6.94 0.74 -0.36
CA SER A 290 -6.93 -0.44 0.51
C SER A 290 -6.31 -0.17 1.87
N PHE A 291 -5.31 0.70 1.95
CA PHE A 291 -4.67 1.09 3.21
C PHE A 291 -4.30 2.57 3.24
N GLY A 292 -3.51 3.04 2.27
CA GLY A 292 -3.12 4.44 2.15
C GLY A 292 -1.77 4.76 2.80
N ILE A 293 -0.72 4.03 2.43
CA ILE A 293 0.64 4.22 2.97
C ILE A 293 1.06 5.70 2.94
N ALA A 294 0.86 6.42 1.82
CA ALA A 294 1.23 7.82 1.72
C ALA A 294 0.48 8.74 2.71
N ALA A 295 -0.78 8.41 3.06
CA ALA A 295 -1.52 9.12 4.09
C ALA A 295 -0.99 8.80 5.49
N LEU A 296 -0.53 7.57 5.73
CA LEU A 296 0.10 7.16 6.98
C LEU A 296 1.46 7.87 7.15
N GLU A 297 2.25 7.97 6.09
CA GLU A 297 3.52 8.72 6.04
C GLU A 297 3.29 10.20 6.37
N ALA A 298 2.27 10.81 5.75
CA ALA A 298 1.91 12.21 6.00
C ALA A 298 1.41 12.45 7.44
N ARG A 299 0.57 11.54 7.99
CA ARG A 299 0.16 11.58 9.38
C ARG A 299 1.37 11.49 10.31
N SER A 300 2.30 10.58 10.06
CA SER A 300 3.53 10.42 10.86
C SER A 300 4.44 11.64 10.78
N ALA A 301 4.38 12.42 9.68
CA ALA A 301 5.05 13.71 9.54
C ALA A 301 4.29 14.86 10.22
N GLY A 302 3.18 14.59 10.91
CA GLY A 302 2.40 15.58 11.63
C GLY A 302 1.39 16.35 10.75
N LEU A 303 1.03 15.85 9.57
CA LEU A 303 0.06 16.53 8.70
C LEU A 303 -1.38 16.08 9.00
N PRO A 304 -2.35 17.02 9.12
CA PRO A 304 -3.77 16.70 9.02
C PRO A 304 -4.09 16.02 7.70
N VAL A 305 -4.82 14.90 7.76
CA VAL A 305 -5.17 14.09 6.58
C VAL A 305 -6.62 14.31 6.18
N VAL A 306 -6.88 14.68 4.92
CA VAL A 306 -8.22 14.69 4.32
C VAL A 306 -8.34 13.47 3.41
N ALA A 307 -9.28 12.57 3.71
CA ALA A 307 -9.40 11.31 2.97
C ALA A 307 -10.85 10.84 2.83
N LYS A 308 -11.06 9.83 1.99
CA LYS A 308 -12.37 9.19 1.86
C LYS A 308 -12.66 8.26 3.04
N ALA A 309 -13.85 8.38 3.64
CA ALA A 309 -14.28 7.61 4.81
C ALA A 309 -14.36 6.09 4.55
N ASN A 310 -14.65 5.68 3.31
CA ASN A 310 -14.76 4.28 2.90
C ASN A 310 -13.43 3.71 2.39
N SER A 311 -12.30 4.18 2.92
CA SER A 311 -10.96 3.72 2.57
C SER A 311 -10.24 3.10 3.77
N GLY A 312 -9.17 2.35 3.53
CA GLY A 312 -8.33 1.79 4.59
C GLY A 312 -7.60 2.85 5.43
N ILE A 313 -7.63 4.12 5.04
CA ILE A 313 -7.07 5.24 5.82
C ILE A 313 -7.77 5.38 7.17
N ARG A 314 -9.03 4.97 7.28
CA ARG A 314 -9.78 4.93 8.55
C ARG A 314 -9.16 4.02 9.64
N GLU A 315 -8.24 3.15 9.28
CA GLU A 315 -7.53 2.31 10.25
C GLU A 315 -6.61 3.14 11.17
N PHE A 316 -6.19 4.31 10.70
CA PHE A 316 -5.26 5.15 11.42
C PHE A 316 -5.61 6.65 11.39
N VAL A 317 -6.74 7.02 10.79
CA VAL A 317 -7.27 8.39 10.81
C VAL A 317 -8.72 8.38 11.27
N SER A 318 -9.00 9.08 12.37
CA SER A 318 -10.33 9.40 12.86
C SER A 318 -10.62 10.88 12.59
N SER A 319 -11.87 11.18 12.22
CA SER A 319 -12.27 12.58 11.98
C SER A 319 -12.10 13.44 13.24
N GLU A 320 -11.65 14.67 13.07
CA GLU A 320 -11.38 15.69 14.08
C GLU A 320 -10.12 15.43 14.95
N THR A 321 -9.53 14.23 14.89
CA THR A 321 -8.37 13.82 15.69
C THR A 321 -7.11 13.82 14.85
N GLU A 322 -7.04 12.98 13.80
CA GLU A 322 -5.87 12.86 12.93
C GLU A 322 -6.10 13.52 11.56
N GLY A 323 -7.34 13.86 11.26
CA GLY A 323 -7.71 14.44 9.97
C GLY A 323 -9.21 14.66 9.84
N LEU A 324 -9.71 14.73 8.61
CA LEU A 324 -11.12 14.78 8.29
C LEU A 324 -11.46 13.71 7.25
N LEU A 325 -12.43 12.85 7.56
CA LEU A 325 -12.90 11.80 6.67
C LEU A 325 -14.19 12.22 5.99
N ALA A 326 -14.29 12.00 4.68
CA ALA A 326 -15.39 12.44 3.82
C ALA A 326 -16.04 11.25 3.09
N ALA A 327 -17.35 11.14 3.11
CA ALA A 327 -18.08 10.11 2.38
C ALA A 327 -18.19 10.46 0.87
N THR A 328 -18.45 11.72 0.56
CA THR A 328 -18.66 12.24 -0.81
C THR A 328 -17.50 13.13 -1.27
N ASP A 329 -17.46 13.49 -2.55
CA ASP A 329 -16.46 14.43 -3.08
C ASP A 329 -16.73 15.87 -2.61
N ALA A 330 -17.99 16.24 -2.46
CA ALA A 330 -18.37 17.53 -1.91
C ALA A 330 -17.91 17.67 -0.44
N GLU A 331 -18.08 16.62 0.36
CA GLU A 331 -17.58 16.60 1.73
C GLU A 331 -16.04 16.64 1.77
N LEU A 332 -15.34 16.00 0.82
CA LEU A 332 -13.88 16.07 0.72
C LEU A 332 -13.41 17.51 0.45
N ALA A 333 -14.08 18.20 -0.47
CA ALA A 333 -13.82 19.61 -0.75
C ALA A 333 -14.15 20.49 0.49
N GLY A 334 -15.28 20.27 1.13
CA GLY A 334 -15.66 20.97 2.36
C GLY A 334 -14.68 20.75 3.51
N ALA A 335 -14.17 19.52 3.69
CA ALA A 335 -13.14 19.22 4.68
C ALA A 335 -11.83 19.97 4.38
N LEU A 336 -11.44 20.04 3.11
CA LEU A 336 -10.28 20.80 2.68
C LEU A 336 -10.47 22.30 2.95
N VAL A 337 -11.62 22.87 2.57
CA VAL A 337 -11.97 24.27 2.87
C VAL A 337 -11.88 24.56 4.37
N ARG A 338 -12.43 23.68 5.19
CA ARG A 338 -12.41 23.82 6.64
C ARG A 338 -10.99 23.88 7.20
N LEU A 339 -10.10 22.93 6.79
CA LEU A 339 -8.71 22.95 7.22
C LEU A 339 -7.92 24.14 6.66
N CYS A 340 -8.27 24.66 5.48
CA CYS A 340 -7.65 25.87 4.96
C CYS A 340 -8.02 27.12 5.77
N ARG A 341 -9.29 27.23 6.18
CA ARG A 341 -9.82 28.42 6.89
C ARG A 341 -9.53 28.43 8.39
N ASP A 342 -9.51 27.26 9.01
CA ASP A 342 -9.37 27.12 10.47
C ASP A 342 -7.94 26.69 10.83
N ALA A 343 -7.06 27.66 11.01
CA ALA A 343 -5.68 27.44 11.46
C ALA A 343 -5.62 26.77 12.84
N GLY A 344 -6.59 27.07 13.73
CA GLY A 344 -6.68 26.46 15.06
C GLY A 344 -6.93 24.95 14.98
N LEU A 345 -7.93 24.53 14.18
CA LEU A 345 -8.22 23.11 13.93
C LEU A 345 -7.01 22.43 13.28
N ARG A 346 -6.44 23.05 12.26
CA ARG A 346 -5.27 22.52 11.53
C ARG A 346 -4.08 22.28 12.47
N ASN A 347 -3.80 23.24 13.34
CA ASN A 347 -2.70 23.15 14.30
C ASN A 347 -2.97 22.10 15.40
N ARG A 348 -4.18 22.00 15.94
CA ARG A 348 -4.53 20.96 16.93
C ARG A 348 -4.34 19.55 16.37
N ILE A 349 -4.83 19.30 15.16
CA ILE A 349 -4.66 18.00 14.50
C ILE A 349 -3.18 17.75 14.21
N ALA A 350 -2.44 18.73 13.71
CA ALA A 350 -1.01 18.61 13.45
C ALA A 350 -0.21 18.30 14.73
N GLU A 351 -0.54 18.95 15.85
CA GLU A 351 0.09 18.68 17.15
C GLU A 351 -0.21 17.26 17.63
N HIS A 352 -1.48 16.84 17.55
CA HIS A 352 -1.87 15.48 17.89
C HIS A 352 -1.06 14.46 17.05
N ASN A 353 -0.99 14.63 15.73
CA ASN A 353 -0.28 13.70 14.83
C ASN A 353 1.23 13.63 15.10
N ARG A 354 1.85 14.71 15.62
CA ARG A 354 3.25 14.72 16.03
C ARG A 354 3.51 14.01 17.36
N THR A 355 2.58 14.13 18.30
CA THR A 355 2.75 13.65 19.68
C THR A 355 2.20 12.25 19.88
N VAL A 356 1.22 11.84 19.09
CA VAL A 356 0.58 10.53 19.16
C VAL A 356 0.89 9.73 17.88
N PRO A 357 1.85 8.78 17.93
CA PRO A 357 2.20 7.99 16.76
C PRO A 357 1.04 7.07 16.34
N PRO A 358 0.96 6.69 15.06
CA PRO A 358 -0.01 5.68 14.62
C PRO A 358 0.25 4.32 15.25
N SER A 359 -0.81 3.53 15.48
CA SER A 359 -0.76 2.19 16.08
C SER A 359 -0.32 1.08 15.12
N VAL A 360 0.13 1.41 13.92
CA VAL A 360 0.52 0.45 12.87
C VAL A 360 2.03 0.47 12.63
N THR A 361 2.79 0.23 13.69
CA THR A 361 4.26 0.18 13.65
C THR A 361 4.77 -1.13 13.05
N TRP A 362 6.02 -1.16 12.63
CA TRP A 362 6.64 -2.41 12.17
C TRP A 362 6.72 -3.47 13.27
N ASP A 363 6.91 -3.09 14.52
CA ASP A 363 6.96 -4.04 15.64
C ASP A 363 5.62 -4.76 15.80
N ASP A 364 4.49 -4.02 15.72
CA ASP A 364 3.15 -4.61 15.74
C ASP A 364 2.90 -5.52 14.53
N VAL A 365 3.36 -5.12 13.35
CA VAL A 365 3.21 -5.92 12.12
C VAL A 365 4.01 -7.21 12.19
N LEU A 366 5.24 -7.19 12.71
CA LEU A 366 6.05 -8.40 12.88
C LEU A 366 5.39 -9.38 13.84
N VAL A 367 4.92 -8.92 15.00
CA VAL A 367 4.22 -9.78 15.98
C VAL A 367 2.98 -10.43 15.36
N ARG A 368 2.17 -9.65 14.61
CA ARG A 368 0.99 -10.19 13.92
C ARG A 368 1.39 -11.17 12.81
N THR A 369 2.46 -10.89 12.08
CA THR A 369 2.96 -11.75 11.00
C THR A 369 3.41 -13.10 11.55
N ASP A 370 4.13 -13.12 12.66
CA ASP A 370 4.56 -14.36 13.35
C ASP A 370 3.36 -15.17 13.85
N ALA A 371 2.34 -14.50 14.39
CA ALA A 371 1.10 -15.16 14.80
C ALA A 371 0.36 -15.82 13.62
N ILE A 372 0.32 -15.13 12.47
CA ILE A 372 -0.27 -15.63 11.22
C ILE A 372 0.52 -16.84 10.67
N TYR A 373 1.86 -16.81 10.74
CA TYR A 373 2.69 -17.95 10.34
C TYR A 373 2.47 -19.17 11.23
N ALA A 374 2.39 -18.95 12.55
CA ALA A 374 2.05 -20.03 13.50
C ALA A 374 0.65 -20.61 13.25
N GLN A 375 -0.33 -19.77 12.91
CA GLN A 375 -1.67 -20.21 12.52
C GLN A 375 -1.64 -21.02 11.22
N ALA A 376 -0.88 -20.59 10.21
CA ALA A 376 -0.71 -21.33 8.94
C ALA A 376 -0.09 -22.70 9.18
N ALA A 377 0.89 -22.83 10.09
CA ALA A 377 1.49 -24.11 10.45
C ALA A 377 0.45 -25.07 11.09
N ARG A 378 -0.38 -24.55 11.99
CA ARG A 378 -1.47 -25.36 12.60
C ARG A 378 -2.50 -25.81 11.56
N LEU A 379 -2.89 -24.92 10.65
CA LEU A 379 -3.86 -25.27 9.58
C LEU A 379 -3.30 -26.32 8.63
N LEU A 380 -2.04 -26.20 8.24
CA LEU A 380 -1.41 -27.18 7.36
C LEU A 380 -1.34 -28.55 8.03
N ALA A 381 -1.01 -28.63 9.31
CA ALA A 381 -0.99 -29.87 10.08
C ALA A 381 -2.37 -30.51 10.22
N ALA A 382 -3.44 -29.71 10.30
CA ALA A 382 -4.83 -30.19 10.35
C ALA A 382 -5.39 -30.70 9.01
N GLY A 383 -4.73 -30.37 7.90
CA GLY A 383 -5.17 -30.72 6.55
C GLY A 383 -6.20 -29.76 5.95
N PRO A 384 -6.73 -30.08 4.74
CA PRO A 384 -7.73 -29.26 4.07
C PRO A 384 -8.97 -29.02 4.90
N ARG A 385 -9.54 -27.81 4.82
CA ARG A 385 -10.82 -27.49 5.48
C ARG A 385 -11.97 -28.30 4.87
N PRO A 386 -12.94 -28.74 5.65
CA PRO A 386 -14.09 -29.51 5.16
C PRO A 386 -14.98 -28.76 4.17
#